data_286f78d070e94eb7517b0c6425c17a3b
#
_entry.id   286f78d070e94eb7517b0c6425c17a3b
#
_cell.length_a   1.000
_cell.length_b   1.000
_cell.length_c   1.000
_cell.angle_alpha   90.00
_cell.angle_beta   90.00
_cell.angle_gamma   90.00
#
_symmetry.space_group_name_H-M   'P 1'
#
loop_
_entity.id
_entity.type
_entity.pdbx_description
1 polymer ?
#
loop_
_entity_poly.entity_id
_entity_poly.type
_entity_poly.pdbx_seq_one_letter_code
_entity_poly.pdbx_strand_id
1 'polypeptide(L)'
;MNKLLLSTFVMLLTACGGEKAPTGPDWNKLPQTPTTPAGTTIITPTTATAPENEDITGLQYTPGMQINVDDKTFSTRLDEVAKAGFKYVELKIKYAYGLHNYSADQISTTFASMQSQLENKGITVWSIHLPYEDKSWTSISAAESIRTQSVEYILRTLRLCAAAFPTCKNYVLHASKSVSPSATAISQAHKSLQEMDAVAKELGVRFCVENLVGSFCYTIDDVLAVVEPFENVYTTFDIGHANCKGYDVVAFLEALGTKLGTVHIHDTIYKSGNDDHQLVGNGDIATKNRAWGEVYKTMLTKNRYRGVFMFEPKDDQKAEEVMRRFNEIVLESYNSLSK
;
A
#
# COMPACT_ATOMS: atom_id res chain seq x y z
N MET A 1 20.62 51.71 -39.54
CA MET A 1 21.92 52.17 -38.93
C MET A 1 21.66 52.28 -37.42
N ASN A 2 22.11 51.34 -36.62
CA ASN A 2 22.66 51.63 -35.27
C ASN A 2 23.25 50.33 -34.71
N LYS A 3 24.43 50.50 -34.17
CA LYS A 3 25.46 49.52 -33.90
C LYS A 3 25.19 48.73 -32.58
N LEU A 4 25.48 47.46 -32.64
CA LEU A 4 25.74 46.56 -31.50
C LEU A 4 26.87 47.13 -30.63
N LEU A 5 26.67 47.07 -29.31
CA LEU A 5 27.75 47.14 -28.31
C LEU A 5 27.75 45.83 -27.51
N LEU A 6 28.77 45.03 -27.81
CA LEU A 6 29.17 43.87 -27.01
C LEU A 6 29.99 44.38 -25.81
N SER A 7 29.56 44.16 -24.59
CA SER A 7 30.39 44.34 -23.39
C SER A 7 30.79 42.97 -22.83
N THR A 8 32.08 42.69 -22.97
CA THR A 8 32.78 41.53 -22.47
C THR A 8 32.97 41.70 -20.95
N PHE A 9 32.36 40.84 -20.16
CA PHE A 9 32.63 40.75 -18.72
C PHE A 9 33.64 39.62 -18.48
N VAL A 10 34.87 40.00 -18.14
CA VAL A 10 35.93 39.10 -17.68
C VAL A 10 35.69 38.85 -16.17
N MET A 11 35.32 37.65 -15.78
CA MET A 11 35.31 37.24 -14.39
C MET A 11 36.65 36.58 -14.02
N LEU A 12 37.34 37.20 -13.08
CA LEU A 12 38.51 36.62 -12.41
C LEU A 12 38.04 35.41 -11.57
N LEU A 13 38.58 34.25 -11.87
CA LEU A 13 38.50 33.05 -11.00
C LEU A 13 39.61 33.14 -9.96
N THR A 14 39.26 33.48 -8.74
CA THR A 14 40.10 33.24 -7.57
C THR A 14 39.89 31.78 -7.12
N ALA A 15 40.97 30.99 -7.19
CA ALA A 15 41.03 29.65 -6.68
C ALA A 15 40.94 29.64 -5.15
N CYS A 16 39.85 29.19 -4.59
CA CYS A 16 39.74 28.75 -3.18
C CYS A 16 39.87 27.23 -3.08
N GLY A 17 40.69 26.79 -2.15
CA GLY A 17 41.14 25.42 -1.97
C GLY A 17 40.01 24.39 -1.90
N GLY A 18 40.22 23.30 -2.63
CA GLY A 18 39.27 22.21 -2.71
C GLY A 18 39.20 21.39 -1.42
N GLU A 19 38.11 21.53 -0.69
CA GLU A 19 37.64 20.44 0.15
C GLU A 19 37.07 19.36 -0.77
N LYS A 20 37.61 18.15 -0.69
CA LYS A 20 37.08 16.98 -1.40
C LYS A 20 35.65 16.75 -0.90
N ALA A 21 34.69 16.79 -1.81
CA ALA A 21 33.34 16.33 -1.54
C ALA A 21 33.39 14.93 -0.88
N PRO A 22 32.57 14.68 0.16
CA PRO A 22 32.52 13.35 0.78
C PRO A 22 32.21 12.32 -0.30
N THR A 23 33.08 11.32 -0.44
CA THR A 23 32.86 10.18 -1.31
C THR A 23 31.59 9.50 -0.83
N GLY A 24 30.56 9.50 -1.68
CA GLY A 24 29.31 8.78 -1.41
C GLY A 24 29.59 7.30 -1.12
N PRO A 25 28.63 6.59 -0.52
CA PRO A 25 28.79 5.19 -0.16
C PRO A 25 29.25 4.38 -1.37
N ASP A 26 30.21 3.50 -1.15
CA ASP A 26 30.72 2.57 -2.18
C ASP A 26 29.64 1.56 -2.54
N TRP A 27 28.91 1.84 -3.62
CA TRP A 27 27.79 1.04 -4.12
C TRP A 27 28.19 -0.35 -4.66
N ASN A 28 29.49 -0.63 -4.73
CA ASN A 28 30.00 -1.96 -5.11
C ASN A 28 30.06 -2.94 -3.93
N LYS A 29 29.86 -2.45 -2.69
CA LYS A 29 29.62 -3.30 -1.55
C LYS A 29 28.12 -3.52 -1.41
N LEU A 30 27.57 -4.49 -2.16
CA LEU A 30 26.25 -5.01 -1.89
C LEU A 30 26.19 -5.42 -0.41
N PRO A 31 25.19 -4.95 0.37
CA PRO A 31 24.97 -5.49 1.70
C PRO A 31 24.85 -7.01 1.55
N GLN A 32 25.64 -7.74 2.32
CA GLN A 32 25.43 -9.17 2.48
C GLN A 32 23.97 -9.34 2.87
N THR A 33 23.26 -10.26 2.23
CA THR A 33 21.86 -10.60 2.58
C THR A 33 21.80 -10.64 4.10
N PRO A 34 20.91 -9.85 4.76
CA PRO A 34 20.85 -9.83 6.21
C PRO A 34 20.71 -11.26 6.70
N THR A 35 21.65 -11.73 7.50
CA THR A 35 21.53 -13.04 8.14
C THR A 35 20.37 -12.95 9.11
N THR A 36 19.29 -13.68 8.86
CA THR A 36 18.15 -13.78 9.76
C THR A 36 18.68 -14.16 11.15
N PRO A 37 18.42 -13.37 12.21
CA PRO A 37 18.89 -13.69 13.55
C PRO A 37 18.44 -15.08 13.97
N ALA A 38 19.26 -15.78 14.76
CA ALA A 38 18.89 -17.08 15.30
C ALA A 38 17.57 -16.97 16.10
N GLY A 39 16.64 -17.89 15.84
CA GLY A 39 15.30 -17.86 16.47
C GLY A 39 14.26 -17.03 15.75
N THR A 40 14.59 -16.43 14.59
CA THR A 40 13.61 -15.72 13.77
C THR A 40 12.72 -16.71 13.01
N THR A 41 11.40 -16.51 13.08
CA THR A 41 10.40 -17.23 12.28
C THR A 41 9.71 -16.26 11.33
N ILE A 42 9.95 -16.46 10.04
CA ILE A 42 9.28 -15.64 9.01
C ILE A 42 7.83 -16.12 8.85
N ILE A 43 6.90 -15.19 9.01
CA ILE A 43 5.48 -15.47 8.84
C ILE A 43 5.20 -15.84 7.39
N THR A 44 4.60 -17.01 7.16
CA THR A 44 3.95 -17.31 5.88
C THR A 44 2.62 -16.56 5.85
N PRO A 45 2.44 -15.60 4.91
CA PRO A 45 1.26 -14.77 4.92
C PRO A 45 -0.04 -15.56 4.76
N THR A 46 -1.04 -15.23 5.58
CA THR A 46 -2.39 -15.82 5.55
C THR A 46 -3.43 -14.75 5.81
N THR A 47 -4.63 -14.98 5.29
CA THR A 47 -5.81 -14.14 5.60
C THR A 47 -6.45 -14.48 6.94
N ALA A 48 -6.05 -15.57 7.57
CA ALA A 48 -6.54 -15.97 8.88
C ALA A 48 -5.96 -15.08 9.99
N THR A 49 -6.79 -14.79 10.98
CA THR A 49 -6.37 -14.12 12.21
C THR A 49 -5.65 -15.14 13.10
N ALA A 50 -4.50 -14.75 13.66
CA ALA A 50 -3.75 -15.61 14.56
C ALA A 50 -4.52 -15.94 15.86
N PRO A 51 -4.19 -17.05 16.54
CA PRO A 51 -4.69 -17.33 17.88
C PRO A 51 -4.39 -16.21 18.88
N GLU A 52 -5.24 -16.04 19.89
CA GLU A 52 -5.12 -14.94 20.85
C GLU A 52 -3.83 -15.01 21.69
N ASN A 53 -3.39 -16.21 22.03
CA ASN A 53 -2.24 -16.46 22.90
C ASN A 53 -1.03 -17.01 22.11
N GLU A 54 -0.92 -16.69 20.83
CA GLU A 54 0.25 -17.11 20.04
C GLU A 54 1.53 -16.42 20.54
N ASP A 55 2.59 -17.20 20.71
CA ASP A 55 3.91 -16.65 21.02
C ASP A 55 4.42 -15.90 19.78
N ILE A 56 4.63 -14.59 19.94
CA ILE A 56 5.14 -13.73 18.88
C ILE A 56 6.67 -13.56 18.88
N THR A 57 7.35 -14.26 19.80
CA THR A 57 8.81 -14.13 19.93
C THR A 57 9.51 -14.55 18.64
N GLY A 58 10.27 -13.65 18.08
CA GLY A 58 10.99 -13.87 16.82
C GLY A 58 10.13 -13.92 15.56
N LEU A 59 8.82 -13.67 15.63
CA LEU A 59 7.98 -13.58 14.44
C LEU A 59 8.33 -12.34 13.62
N GLN A 60 8.49 -12.53 12.31
CA GLN A 60 8.72 -11.44 11.36
C GLN A 60 7.77 -11.54 10.17
N TYR A 61 7.19 -10.39 9.81
CA TYR A 61 6.40 -10.26 8.59
C TYR A 61 7.27 -10.44 7.35
N THR A 62 6.68 -11.03 6.32
CA THR A 62 7.23 -10.95 4.98
C THR A 62 6.88 -9.59 4.38
N PRO A 63 7.86 -8.80 3.90
CA PRO A 63 7.58 -7.55 3.23
C PRO A 63 7.03 -7.79 1.83
N GLY A 64 6.13 -6.91 1.40
CA GLY A 64 5.61 -6.82 0.04
C GLY A 64 5.71 -5.41 -0.49
N MET A 65 5.48 -5.24 -1.78
CA MET A 65 5.55 -3.94 -2.43
C MET A 65 4.44 -3.75 -3.45
N GLN A 66 3.79 -2.59 -3.41
CA GLN A 66 2.78 -2.22 -4.40
C GLN A 66 3.48 -1.89 -5.74
N ILE A 67 2.90 -2.38 -6.83
CA ILE A 67 3.32 -2.06 -8.21
C ILE A 67 2.11 -1.68 -9.06
N ASN A 68 2.30 -0.68 -9.92
CA ASN A 68 1.26 -0.27 -10.86
C ASN A 68 1.10 -1.29 -11.98
N VAL A 69 -0.14 -1.59 -12.32
CA VAL A 69 -0.49 -2.35 -13.53
C VAL A 69 -0.41 -1.40 -14.71
N ASP A 70 0.72 -1.41 -15.41
CA ASP A 70 1.02 -0.60 -16.59
C ASP A 70 1.79 -1.46 -17.58
N ASP A 71 1.23 -1.67 -18.77
CA ASP A 71 1.82 -2.52 -19.80
C ASP A 71 3.26 -2.14 -20.18
N LYS A 72 3.62 -0.87 -20.03
CA LYS A 72 4.94 -0.36 -20.42
C LYS A 72 6.01 -0.56 -19.35
N THR A 73 5.63 -0.48 -18.08
CA THR A 73 6.57 -0.44 -16.95
C THR A 73 6.50 -1.68 -16.06
N PHE A 74 5.45 -2.48 -16.16
CA PHE A 74 5.20 -3.62 -15.29
C PHE A 74 6.38 -4.60 -15.22
N SER A 75 6.87 -5.06 -16.38
CA SER A 75 7.97 -6.03 -16.45
C SER A 75 9.25 -5.50 -15.78
N THR A 76 9.62 -4.26 -16.08
CA THR A 76 10.82 -3.61 -15.50
C THR A 76 10.67 -3.46 -13.98
N ARG A 77 9.49 -3.00 -13.53
CA ARG A 77 9.23 -2.83 -12.09
C ARG A 77 9.20 -4.16 -11.34
N LEU A 78 8.65 -5.20 -11.97
CA LEU A 78 8.66 -6.55 -11.43
C LEU A 78 10.08 -7.12 -11.31
N ASP A 79 10.97 -6.82 -12.27
CA ASP A 79 12.39 -7.19 -12.20
C ASP A 79 13.11 -6.54 -11.01
N GLU A 80 12.87 -5.25 -10.77
CA GLU A 80 13.41 -4.53 -9.63
C GLU A 80 12.92 -5.12 -8.29
N VAL A 81 11.62 -5.40 -8.19
CA VAL A 81 10.98 -5.98 -7.01
C VAL A 81 11.55 -7.38 -6.71
N ALA A 82 11.68 -8.23 -7.74
CA ALA A 82 12.26 -9.55 -7.61
C ALA A 82 13.73 -9.50 -7.18
N LYS A 83 14.53 -8.61 -7.79
CA LYS A 83 15.94 -8.41 -7.46
C LYS A 83 16.13 -7.91 -6.04
N ALA A 84 15.24 -7.05 -5.53
CA ALA A 84 15.25 -6.59 -4.15
C ALA A 84 14.85 -7.66 -3.13
N GLY A 85 14.41 -8.84 -3.57
CA GLY A 85 14.08 -9.99 -2.71
C GLY A 85 12.63 -10.05 -2.25
N PHE A 86 11.75 -9.18 -2.72
CA PHE A 86 10.32 -9.28 -2.43
C PHE A 86 9.72 -10.55 -3.02
N LYS A 87 8.81 -11.18 -2.26
CA LYS A 87 8.07 -12.38 -2.67
C LYS A 87 6.58 -12.12 -2.85
N TYR A 88 6.10 -10.99 -2.39
CA TYR A 88 4.71 -10.59 -2.47
C TYR A 88 4.57 -9.20 -3.04
N VAL A 89 3.53 -9.01 -3.83
CA VAL A 89 3.16 -7.70 -4.38
C VAL A 89 1.68 -7.41 -4.16
N GLU A 90 1.36 -6.11 -4.14
CA GLU A 90 0.03 -5.62 -4.43
C GLU A 90 0.01 -5.08 -5.86
N LEU A 91 -1.03 -5.43 -6.62
CA LEU A 91 -1.24 -4.90 -7.96
C LEU A 91 -2.20 -3.71 -7.91
N LYS A 92 -1.73 -2.51 -8.25
CA LYS A 92 -2.57 -1.31 -8.31
C LYS A 92 -3.18 -1.17 -9.70
N ILE A 93 -4.48 -1.47 -9.80
CA ILE A 93 -5.24 -1.36 -11.03
C ILE A 93 -5.72 0.08 -11.21
N LYS A 94 -5.05 0.86 -12.02
CA LYS A 94 -5.45 2.24 -12.32
C LYS A 94 -6.60 2.27 -13.33
N TYR A 95 -7.56 3.17 -13.11
CA TYR A 95 -8.65 3.44 -14.06
C TYR A 95 -8.14 3.77 -15.47
N ALA A 96 -7.09 4.59 -15.56
CA ALA A 96 -6.47 5.01 -16.82
C ALA A 96 -5.90 3.85 -17.66
N TYR A 97 -5.65 2.69 -17.05
CA TYR A 97 -5.20 1.48 -17.77
C TYR A 97 -6.35 0.69 -18.38
N GLY A 98 -7.52 1.30 -18.46
CA GLY A 98 -8.40 0.97 -19.52
C GLY A 98 -9.28 -0.24 -19.32
N LEU A 99 -9.71 -0.54 -18.10
CA LEU A 99 -10.85 -1.45 -17.92
C LEU A 99 -12.10 -0.95 -18.67
N HIS A 100 -12.17 0.35 -18.98
CA HIS A 100 -13.20 0.90 -19.88
C HIS A 100 -12.82 0.90 -21.35
N ASN A 101 -11.53 0.99 -21.67
CA ASN A 101 -11.05 1.10 -23.04
C ASN A 101 -10.75 -0.26 -23.69
N TYR A 102 -10.69 -1.33 -22.89
CA TYR A 102 -10.39 -2.67 -23.35
C TYR A 102 -11.60 -3.60 -23.18
N SER A 103 -11.73 -4.54 -24.12
CA SER A 103 -12.66 -5.65 -23.98
C SER A 103 -12.23 -6.58 -22.82
N ALA A 104 -13.16 -7.40 -22.33
CA ALA A 104 -12.83 -8.40 -21.30
C ALA A 104 -11.71 -9.35 -21.75
N ASP A 105 -11.69 -9.73 -23.05
CA ASP A 105 -10.67 -10.63 -23.60
C ASP A 105 -9.27 -9.98 -23.64
N GLN A 106 -9.20 -8.68 -23.99
CA GLN A 106 -7.93 -7.93 -23.96
C GLN A 106 -7.38 -7.85 -22.54
N ILE A 107 -8.24 -7.54 -21.56
CA ILE A 107 -7.86 -7.48 -20.15
C ILE A 107 -7.39 -8.85 -19.66
N SER A 108 -8.16 -9.91 -19.95
CA SER A 108 -7.81 -11.28 -19.55
C SER A 108 -6.48 -11.73 -20.13
N THR A 109 -6.20 -11.39 -21.39
CA THR A 109 -4.92 -11.68 -22.04
C THR A 109 -3.76 -10.95 -21.37
N THR A 110 -3.94 -9.65 -21.07
CA THR A 110 -2.93 -8.83 -20.38
C THR A 110 -2.65 -9.38 -18.98
N PHE A 111 -3.71 -9.67 -18.20
CA PHE A 111 -3.55 -10.19 -16.84
C PHE A 111 -2.93 -11.58 -16.82
N ALA A 112 -3.28 -12.47 -17.76
CA ALA A 112 -2.64 -13.78 -17.90
C ALA A 112 -1.14 -13.66 -18.19
N SER A 113 -0.74 -12.71 -19.04
CA SER A 113 0.68 -12.40 -19.28
C SER A 113 1.39 -11.90 -18.03
N MET A 114 0.76 -11.02 -17.25
CA MET A 114 1.30 -10.52 -15.98
C MET A 114 1.44 -11.64 -14.95
N GLN A 115 0.44 -12.51 -14.82
CA GLN A 115 0.48 -13.66 -13.91
C GLN A 115 1.65 -14.59 -14.26
N SER A 116 1.85 -14.89 -15.54
CA SER A 116 2.99 -15.70 -16.00
C SER A 116 4.34 -15.06 -15.65
N GLN A 117 4.47 -13.73 -15.74
CA GLN A 117 5.69 -13.03 -15.36
C GLN A 117 5.92 -13.11 -13.85
N LEU A 118 4.89 -12.96 -13.02
CA LEU A 118 4.93 -13.10 -11.57
C LEU A 118 5.39 -14.51 -11.16
N GLU A 119 4.78 -15.54 -11.73
CA GLU A 119 5.11 -16.95 -11.49
C GLU A 119 6.55 -17.26 -11.84
N ASN A 120 7.03 -16.82 -13.01
CA ASN A 120 8.41 -16.98 -13.46
C ASN A 120 9.45 -16.38 -12.51
N LYS A 121 9.04 -15.39 -11.69
CA LYS A 121 9.90 -14.74 -10.69
C LYS A 121 9.65 -15.24 -9.26
N GLY A 122 8.72 -16.18 -9.08
CA GLY A 122 8.33 -16.69 -7.78
C GLY A 122 7.72 -15.60 -6.89
N ILE A 123 6.98 -14.66 -7.48
CA ILE A 123 6.27 -13.58 -6.79
C ILE A 123 4.78 -13.88 -6.76
N THR A 124 4.17 -13.71 -5.60
CA THR A 124 2.74 -13.95 -5.36
C THR A 124 2.00 -12.64 -5.20
N VAL A 125 0.82 -12.53 -5.81
CA VAL A 125 -0.09 -11.40 -5.60
C VAL A 125 -0.80 -11.59 -4.25
N TRP A 126 -0.48 -10.73 -3.28
CA TRP A 126 -1.11 -10.72 -1.96
C TRP A 126 -2.43 -9.97 -1.95
N SER A 127 -2.45 -8.81 -2.58
CA SER A 127 -3.61 -7.94 -2.69
C SER A 127 -3.70 -7.29 -4.06
N ILE A 128 -4.90 -6.85 -4.40
CA ILE A 128 -5.17 -6.05 -5.60
C ILE A 128 -5.87 -4.78 -5.17
N HIS A 129 -5.26 -3.64 -5.46
CA HIS A 129 -5.87 -2.34 -5.28
C HIS A 129 -6.79 -2.06 -6.47
N LEU A 130 -8.09 -2.02 -6.20
CA LEU A 130 -9.10 -1.74 -7.22
C LEU A 130 -9.04 -0.28 -7.70
N PRO A 131 -9.55 0.04 -8.88
CA PRO A 131 -9.58 1.41 -9.40
C PRO A 131 -10.34 2.35 -8.45
N TYR A 132 -9.80 3.56 -8.21
CA TYR A 132 -10.34 4.49 -7.20
C TYR A 132 -10.38 5.98 -7.61
N GLU A 133 -9.82 6.39 -8.73
CA GLU A 133 -9.61 7.81 -9.05
C GLU A 133 -10.79 8.47 -9.75
N ASP A 134 -11.69 7.71 -10.36
CA ASP A 134 -12.83 8.27 -11.08
C ASP A 134 -14.03 8.45 -10.15
N LYS A 135 -14.41 9.72 -9.94
CA LYS A 135 -15.52 10.11 -9.08
C LYS A 135 -16.86 9.49 -9.48
N SER A 136 -17.04 9.17 -10.76
CA SER A 136 -18.29 8.66 -11.33
C SER A 136 -18.38 7.13 -11.28
N TRP A 137 -17.23 6.41 -11.13
CA TRP A 137 -17.17 4.98 -11.36
C TRP A 137 -16.69 4.14 -10.19
N THR A 138 -16.21 4.76 -9.12
CA THR A 138 -15.60 4.04 -7.99
C THR A 138 -16.11 4.50 -6.64
N SER A 139 -17.23 5.23 -6.59
CA SER A 139 -17.82 5.75 -5.35
C SER A 139 -18.98 4.88 -4.88
N ILE A 140 -18.72 3.93 -4.01
CA ILE A 140 -19.73 3.02 -3.46
C ILE A 140 -20.66 3.68 -2.43
N SER A 141 -20.32 4.86 -1.96
CA SER A 141 -21.09 5.66 -0.99
C SER A 141 -21.80 6.87 -1.60
N ALA A 142 -21.75 7.04 -2.91
CA ALA A 142 -22.40 8.13 -3.63
C ALA A 142 -23.92 7.95 -3.77
N ALA A 143 -24.57 8.92 -4.43
CA ALA A 143 -25.98 8.84 -4.81
C ALA A 143 -26.27 7.57 -5.66
N GLU A 144 -27.48 7.05 -5.58
CA GLU A 144 -27.86 5.72 -6.08
C GLU A 144 -27.42 5.42 -7.52
N SER A 145 -27.59 6.38 -8.44
CA SER A 145 -27.18 6.18 -9.84
C SER A 145 -25.66 5.99 -10.02
N ILE A 146 -24.86 6.75 -9.26
CA ILE A 146 -23.40 6.62 -9.27
C ILE A 146 -22.98 5.35 -8.54
N ARG A 147 -23.59 5.07 -7.39
CA ARG A 147 -23.36 3.86 -6.59
C ARG A 147 -23.53 2.59 -7.43
N THR A 148 -24.66 2.46 -8.11
CA THR A 148 -24.98 1.27 -8.92
C THR A 148 -23.95 1.03 -10.02
N GLN A 149 -23.58 2.08 -10.75
CA GLN A 149 -22.53 2.00 -11.78
C GLN A 149 -21.16 1.64 -11.18
N SER A 150 -20.85 2.20 -10.01
CA SER A 150 -19.58 1.90 -9.31
C SER A 150 -19.52 0.45 -8.89
N VAL A 151 -20.57 -0.09 -8.31
CA VAL A 151 -20.67 -1.51 -7.92
C VAL A 151 -20.50 -2.43 -9.12
N GLU A 152 -21.23 -2.17 -10.21
CA GLU A 152 -21.12 -2.96 -11.45
C GLU A 152 -19.67 -2.96 -11.97
N TYR A 153 -19.04 -1.79 -12.05
CA TYR A 153 -17.68 -1.65 -12.51
C TYR A 153 -16.66 -2.37 -11.61
N ILE A 154 -16.78 -2.20 -10.29
CA ILE A 154 -15.91 -2.85 -9.31
C ILE A 154 -16.07 -4.37 -9.40
N LEU A 155 -17.29 -4.89 -9.47
CA LEU A 155 -17.54 -6.33 -9.56
C LEU A 155 -17.05 -6.94 -10.87
N ARG A 156 -17.17 -6.21 -11.98
CA ARG A 156 -16.57 -6.64 -13.25
C ARG A 156 -15.05 -6.75 -13.12
N THR A 157 -14.41 -5.74 -12.55
CA THR A 157 -12.96 -5.72 -12.32
C THR A 157 -12.53 -6.86 -11.39
N LEU A 158 -13.26 -7.05 -10.27
CA LEU A 158 -13.02 -8.13 -9.33
C LEU A 158 -13.03 -9.50 -10.01
N ARG A 159 -14.05 -9.81 -10.83
CA ARG A 159 -14.16 -11.09 -11.52
C ARG A 159 -13.00 -11.36 -12.49
N LEU A 160 -12.57 -10.33 -13.24
CA LEU A 160 -11.43 -10.44 -14.15
C LEU A 160 -10.11 -10.66 -13.38
N CYS A 161 -9.91 -9.93 -12.28
CA CYS A 161 -8.74 -10.11 -11.44
C CYS A 161 -8.74 -11.47 -10.72
N ALA A 162 -9.86 -11.89 -10.15
CA ALA A 162 -9.96 -13.18 -9.44
C ALA A 162 -9.71 -14.38 -10.38
N ALA A 163 -10.14 -14.29 -11.64
CA ALA A 163 -9.85 -15.29 -12.64
C ALA A 163 -8.37 -15.33 -13.04
N ALA A 164 -7.72 -14.18 -13.15
CA ALA A 164 -6.33 -14.09 -13.57
C ALA A 164 -5.32 -14.35 -12.44
N PHE A 165 -5.65 -13.96 -11.21
CA PHE A 165 -4.77 -14.04 -10.01
C PHE A 165 -5.42 -14.89 -8.91
N PRO A 166 -5.56 -16.22 -9.09
CA PRO A 166 -6.39 -17.08 -8.22
C PRO A 166 -5.87 -17.19 -6.78
N THR A 167 -4.59 -16.89 -6.55
CA THR A 167 -4.00 -16.87 -5.19
C THR A 167 -4.33 -15.60 -4.41
N CYS A 168 -4.71 -14.51 -5.09
CA CYS A 168 -5.08 -13.26 -4.45
C CYS A 168 -6.44 -13.38 -3.75
N LYS A 169 -6.46 -13.01 -2.45
CA LYS A 169 -7.67 -13.07 -1.63
C LYS A 169 -8.11 -11.71 -1.10
N ASN A 170 -7.26 -10.68 -1.22
CA ASN A 170 -7.52 -9.35 -0.65
C ASN A 170 -7.69 -8.32 -1.77
N TYR A 171 -8.81 -7.60 -1.74
CA TYR A 171 -9.11 -6.55 -2.72
C TYR A 171 -9.30 -5.23 -2.00
N VAL A 172 -8.33 -4.32 -2.17
CA VAL A 172 -8.35 -2.99 -1.56
C VAL A 172 -9.36 -2.10 -2.28
N LEU A 173 -10.17 -1.40 -1.51
CA LEU A 173 -11.29 -0.61 -2.00
C LEU A 173 -11.33 0.76 -1.32
N HIS A 174 -11.40 1.84 -2.10
CA HIS A 174 -11.80 3.13 -1.61
C HIS A 174 -13.33 3.23 -1.55
N ALA A 175 -13.90 3.55 -0.38
CA ALA A 175 -15.35 3.72 -0.26
C ALA A 175 -15.85 4.93 -1.07
N SER A 176 -15.14 6.05 -1.00
CA SER A 176 -15.31 7.21 -1.87
C SER A 176 -14.20 8.24 -1.63
N LYS A 177 -13.78 8.90 -2.69
CA LYS A 177 -12.83 10.02 -2.61
C LYS A 177 -13.52 11.39 -2.49
N SER A 178 -14.80 11.51 -2.82
CA SER A 178 -15.48 12.80 -3.00
C SER A 178 -16.79 12.96 -2.24
N VAL A 179 -17.21 11.95 -1.47
CA VAL A 179 -18.43 12.00 -0.67
C VAL A 179 -18.09 12.48 0.74
N SER A 180 -18.88 13.45 1.25
CA SER A 180 -18.73 13.86 2.65
C SER A 180 -19.29 12.79 3.60
N PRO A 181 -18.67 12.57 4.77
CA PRO A 181 -19.18 11.66 5.79
C PRO A 181 -20.61 12.01 6.20
N SER A 182 -21.51 11.05 6.18
CA SER A 182 -22.89 11.23 6.60
C SER A 182 -23.57 9.88 6.78
N ALA A 183 -24.67 9.83 7.54
CA ALA A 183 -25.50 8.63 7.67
C ALA A 183 -25.98 8.10 6.30
N THR A 184 -26.26 8.99 5.35
CA THR A 184 -26.64 8.62 3.99
C THR A 184 -25.48 7.95 3.27
N ALA A 185 -24.25 8.49 3.35
CA ALA A 185 -23.08 7.90 2.73
C ALA A 185 -22.77 6.51 3.31
N ILE A 186 -22.88 6.34 4.62
CA ILE A 186 -22.73 5.03 5.30
C ILE A 186 -23.81 4.05 4.79
N SER A 187 -25.07 4.48 4.73
CA SER A 187 -26.16 3.63 4.24
C SER A 187 -25.96 3.20 2.78
N GLN A 188 -25.45 4.08 1.93
CA GLN A 188 -25.13 3.73 0.54
C GLN A 188 -23.93 2.78 0.44
N ALA A 189 -22.89 2.99 1.25
CA ALA A 189 -21.77 2.07 1.34
C ALA A 189 -22.23 0.67 1.79
N HIS A 190 -23.12 0.58 2.78
CA HIS A 190 -23.67 -0.70 3.24
C HIS A 190 -24.46 -1.43 2.14
N LYS A 191 -25.32 -0.74 1.39
CA LYS A 191 -26.01 -1.35 0.24
C LYS A 191 -25.04 -1.89 -0.77
N SER A 192 -24.00 -1.13 -1.10
CA SER A 192 -22.97 -1.54 -2.05
C SER A 192 -22.21 -2.76 -1.54
N LEU A 193 -21.73 -2.71 -0.30
CA LEU A 193 -20.97 -3.80 0.30
C LEU A 193 -21.81 -5.07 0.47
N GLN A 194 -23.12 -4.96 0.70
CA GLN A 194 -24.01 -6.11 0.75
C GLN A 194 -24.07 -6.85 -0.60
N GLU A 195 -24.17 -6.10 -1.69
CA GLU A 195 -24.14 -6.66 -3.05
C GLU A 195 -22.77 -7.25 -3.39
N MET A 196 -21.70 -6.51 -3.05
CA MET A 196 -20.32 -6.87 -3.36
C MET A 196 -19.82 -8.06 -2.53
N ASP A 197 -20.16 -8.14 -1.24
CA ASP A 197 -19.73 -9.22 -0.34
C ASP A 197 -20.32 -10.57 -0.77
N ALA A 198 -21.54 -10.59 -1.31
CA ALA A 198 -22.12 -11.80 -1.85
C ALA A 198 -21.25 -12.40 -2.99
N VAL A 199 -20.77 -11.53 -3.89
CA VAL A 199 -19.87 -11.95 -4.98
C VAL A 199 -18.48 -12.31 -4.48
N ALA A 200 -17.97 -11.57 -3.49
CA ALA A 200 -16.68 -11.87 -2.88
C ALA A 200 -16.67 -13.25 -2.22
N LYS A 201 -17.76 -13.62 -1.52
CA LYS A 201 -17.94 -14.96 -0.93
C LYS A 201 -17.99 -16.05 -1.99
N GLU A 202 -18.72 -15.84 -3.09
CA GLU A 202 -18.76 -16.77 -4.23
C GLU A 202 -17.36 -17.06 -4.79
N LEU A 203 -16.52 -16.01 -4.89
CA LEU A 203 -15.17 -16.09 -5.42
C LEU A 203 -14.12 -16.54 -4.38
N GLY A 204 -14.49 -16.65 -3.12
CA GLY A 204 -13.57 -16.97 -2.01
C GLY A 204 -12.52 -15.86 -1.77
N VAL A 205 -12.93 -14.61 -1.92
CA VAL A 205 -12.11 -13.40 -1.71
C VAL A 205 -12.78 -12.45 -0.72
N ARG A 206 -12.10 -11.37 -0.32
CA ARG A 206 -12.63 -10.37 0.59
C ARG A 206 -12.28 -8.95 0.16
N PHE A 207 -13.13 -8.00 0.51
CA PHE A 207 -12.84 -6.58 0.37
C PHE A 207 -12.13 -6.04 1.60
N CYS A 208 -11.17 -5.14 1.38
CA CYS A 208 -10.46 -4.40 2.41
C CYS A 208 -10.66 -2.91 2.15
N VAL A 209 -11.52 -2.26 2.94
CA VAL A 209 -11.82 -0.83 2.80
C VAL A 209 -10.70 -0.01 3.41
N GLU A 210 -10.14 0.92 2.65
CA GLU A 210 -9.00 1.73 3.06
C GLU A 210 -9.43 3.01 3.79
N ASN A 211 -8.69 3.39 4.84
CA ASN A 211 -8.80 4.71 5.45
C ASN A 211 -8.11 5.75 4.57
N LEU A 212 -8.82 6.83 4.24
CA LEU A 212 -8.42 7.80 3.21
C LEU A 212 -8.04 9.18 3.79
N VAL A 213 -7.42 10.02 2.97
CA VAL A 213 -7.10 11.41 3.32
C VAL A 213 -8.18 12.36 2.81
N GLY A 214 -8.93 12.99 3.73
CA GLY A 214 -9.82 14.10 3.41
C GLY A 214 -11.14 13.75 2.72
N SER A 215 -11.60 12.51 2.79
CA SER A 215 -12.87 12.06 2.25
C SER A 215 -13.58 11.10 3.20
N PHE A 216 -14.64 10.45 2.73
CA PHE A 216 -15.32 9.41 3.50
C PHE A 216 -14.34 8.26 3.88
N CYS A 217 -14.50 7.71 5.08
CA CYS A 217 -13.60 6.70 5.66
C CYS A 217 -12.20 7.21 6.04
N TYR A 218 -12.07 8.44 6.55
CA TYR A 218 -10.78 8.93 7.05
C TYR A 218 -10.65 8.89 8.58
N THR A 219 -11.74 8.80 9.32
CA THR A 219 -11.72 8.61 10.77
C THR A 219 -11.86 7.14 11.14
N ILE A 220 -11.43 6.79 12.36
CA ILE A 220 -11.62 5.44 12.91
C ILE A 220 -13.11 5.07 12.88
N ASP A 221 -13.97 5.97 13.37
CA ASP A 221 -15.41 5.75 13.46
C ASP A 221 -16.05 5.54 12.09
N ASP A 222 -15.65 6.31 11.07
CA ASP A 222 -16.16 6.14 9.70
C ASP A 222 -15.78 4.77 9.13
N VAL A 223 -14.52 4.37 9.29
CA VAL A 223 -14.03 3.08 8.78
C VAL A 223 -14.76 1.93 9.46
N LEU A 224 -14.84 1.95 10.79
CA LEU A 224 -15.54 0.91 11.55
C LEU A 224 -17.03 0.88 11.21
N ALA A 225 -17.70 2.04 11.14
CA ALA A 225 -19.10 2.11 10.76
C ALA A 225 -19.38 1.47 9.39
N VAL A 226 -18.43 1.53 8.46
CA VAL A 226 -18.58 0.94 7.11
C VAL A 226 -18.34 -0.58 7.13
N VAL A 227 -17.36 -1.08 7.90
CA VAL A 227 -16.91 -2.48 7.77
C VAL A 227 -17.48 -3.43 8.82
N GLU A 228 -17.80 -2.95 10.03
CA GLU A 228 -18.27 -3.80 11.13
C GLU A 228 -19.52 -4.64 10.83
N PRO A 229 -20.53 -4.14 10.10
CA PRO A 229 -21.73 -4.93 9.81
C PRO A 229 -21.48 -6.18 8.96
N PHE A 230 -20.31 -6.32 8.35
CA PHE A 230 -20.01 -7.40 7.41
C PHE A 230 -18.95 -8.35 7.98
N GLU A 231 -19.22 -9.64 7.94
CA GLU A 231 -18.27 -10.66 8.39
C GLU A 231 -17.02 -10.72 7.50
N ASN A 232 -17.19 -10.62 6.18
CA ASN A 232 -16.13 -10.80 5.19
C ASN A 232 -15.62 -9.47 4.57
N VAL A 233 -15.93 -8.34 5.16
CA VAL A 233 -15.34 -7.04 4.81
C VAL A 233 -14.37 -6.63 5.91
N TYR A 234 -13.16 -6.26 5.50
CA TYR A 234 -12.04 -5.91 6.35
C TYR A 234 -11.56 -4.49 6.05
N THR A 235 -10.47 -4.09 6.67
CA THR A 235 -9.83 -2.80 6.41
C THR A 235 -8.46 -2.98 5.79
N THR A 236 -8.10 -2.07 4.90
CA THR A 236 -6.71 -1.74 4.59
C THR A 236 -6.33 -0.56 5.48
N PHE A 237 -5.37 -0.76 6.37
CA PHE A 237 -4.86 0.35 7.17
C PHE A 237 -3.70 1.03 6.45
N ASP A 238 -3.96 2.23 5.94
CA ASP A 238 -2.91 3.11 5.44
C ASP A 238 -2.38 3.98 6.58
N ILE A 239 -1.12 3.72 6.96
CA ILE A 239 -0.46 4.37 8.07
C ILE A 239 -0.10 5.83 7.75
N GLY A 240 0.27 6.10 6.51
CA GLY A 240 0.60 7.46 6.06
C GLY A 240 -0.63 8.37 6.08
N HIS A 241 -1.78 7.86 5.61
CA HIS A 241 -3.06 8.55 5.69
C HIS A 241 -3.43 8.90 7.13
N ALA A 242 -3.31 7.97 8.06
CA ALA A 242 -3.57 8.22 9.47
C ALA A 242 -2.61 9.28 10.05
N ASN A 243 -1.31 9.19 9.76
CA ASN A 243 -0.30 10.12 10.26
C ASN A 243 -0.49 11.54 9.71
N CYS A 244 -0.65 11.71 8.40
CA CYS A 244 -0.82 13.04 7.81
C CYS A 244 -2.12 13.73 8.24
N LYS A 245 -3.11 12.97 8.71
CA LYS A 245 -4.33 13.50 9.35
C LYS A 245 -4.19 13.72 10.86
N GLY A 246 -3.08 13.26 11.46
CA GLY A 246 -2.77 13.48 12.88
C GLY A 246 -3.43 12.49 13.83
N TYR A 247 -3.85 11.33 13.34
CA TYR A 247 -4.28 10.23 14.19
C TYR A 247 -3.09 9.51 14.81
N ASP A 248 -3.26 9.02 16.03
CA ASP A 248 -2.33 8.07 16.64
C ASP A 248 -2.46 6.73 15.89
N VAL A 249 -1.39 6.34 15.20
CA VAL A 249 -1.42 5.15 14.33
C VAL A 249 -1.56 3.84 15.11
N VAL A 250 -1.07 3.78 16.34
CA VAL A 250 -1.23 2.61 17.21
C VAL A 250 -2.67 2.54 17.74
N ALA A 251 -3.23 3.64 18.20
CA ALA A 251 -4.62 3.69 18.66
C ALA A 251 -5.59 3.34 17.52
N PHE A 252 -5.29 3.76 16.30
CA PHE A 252 -6.09 3.39 15.11
C PHE A 252 -6.04 1.88 14.88
N LEU A 253 -4.85 1.28 14.86
CA LEU A 253 -4.67 -0.16 14.73
C LEU A 253 -5.41 -0.94 15.82
N GLU A 254 -5.28 -0.51 17.09
CA GLU A 254 -5.97 -1.16 18.22
C GLU A 254 -7.49 -1.14 18.04
N ALA A 255 -8.05 -0.01 17.58
CA ALA A 255 -9.48 0.10 17.32
C ALA A 255 -9.95 -0.80 16.17
N LEU A 256 -9.15 -0.99 15.12
CA LEU A 256 -9.47 -1.91 14.03
C LEU A 256 -9.50 -3.37 14.47
N GLY A 257 -8.74 -3.73 15.52
CA GLY A 257 -8.70 -5.09 16.02
C GLY A 257 -8.48 -6.13 14.91
N THR A 258 -9.27 -7.19 14.90
CA THR A 258 -9.18 -8.29 13.91
C THR A 258 -9.82 -7.95 12.55
N LYS A 259 -10.37 -6.76 12.39
CA LYS A 259 -10.82 -6.25 11.09
C LYS A 259 -9.68 -5.77 10.17
N LEU A 260 -8.44 -5.79 10.65
CA LEU A 260 -7.27 -5.51 9.81
C LEU A 260 -7.07 -6.62 8.76
N GLY A 261 -7.28 -6.31 7.50
CA GLY A 261 -7.18 -7.25 6.37
C GLY A 261 -5.88 -7.13 5.58
N THR A 262 -5.41 -5.92 5.35
CA THR A 262 -4.11 -5.60 4.75
C THR A 262 -3.62 -4.24 5.24
N VAL A 263 -2.41 -3.84 4.83
CA VAL A 263 -1.79 -2.59 5.28
C VAL A 263 -1.11 -1.91 4.11
N HIS A 264 -1.07 -0.57 4.14
CA HIS A 264 -0.19 0.23 3.30
C HIS A 264 0.82 0.96 4.17
N ILE A 265 2.08 0.76 3.86
CA ILE A 265 3.20 1.26 4.66
C ILE A 265 4.01 2.26 3.85
N HIS A 266 3.95 3.48 4.26
CA HIS A 266 4.80 4.57 3.81
C HIS A 266 4.90 5.63 4.92
N ASP A 267 5.86 6.53 4.83
CA ASP A 267 6.01 7.62 5.78
C ASP A 267 5.37 8.92 5.24
N THR A 268 5.00 9.79 6.12
CA THR A 268 4.42 11.11 5.81
C THR A 268 4.80 12.11 6.91
N ILE A 269 4.43 13.38 6.73
CA ILE A 269 4.59 14.41 7.76
C ILE A 269 3.32 14.53 8.59
N TYR A 270 3.47 14.43 9.91
CA TYR A 270 2.38 14.48 10.89
C TYR A 270 1.54 15.74 10.75
N LYS A 271 0.22 15.57 10.62
CA LYS A 271 -0.75 16.67 10.45
C LYS A 271 -0.52 17.55 9.22
N SER A 272 0.24 17.10 8.23
CA SER A 272 0.44 17.89 7.00
C SER A 272 -0.80 17.99 6.13
N GLY A 273 -1.70 17.02 6.23
CA GLY A 273 -2.83 16.85 5.32
C GLY A 273 -2.43 16.37 3.92
N ASN A 274 -1.14 16.10 3.70
CA ASN A 274 -0.59 15.65 2.42
C ASN A 274 -0.22 14.18 2.49
N ASP A 275 -0.66 13.44 1.50
CA ASP A 275 -0.29 12.06 1.29
C ASP A 275 0.98 11.99 0.44
N ASP A 276 2.13 12.01 1.12
CA ASP A 276 3.42 12.21 0.47
C ASP A 276 4.09 10.90 0.02
N HIS A 277 3.63 9.73 0.45
CA HIS A 277 4.24 8.42 0.19
C HIS A 277 5.77 8.45 0.32
N GLN A 278 6.27 8.96 1.44
CA GLN A 278 7.71 9.01 1.68
C GLN A 278 8.24 7.62 2.04
N LEU A 279 9.51 7.36 1.74
CA LEU A 279 10.19 6.17 2.26
C LEU A 279 10.19 6.19 3.78
N VAL A 280 10.02 5.03 4.40
CA VAL A 280 10.10 4.86 5.86
C VAL A 280 11.37 5.52 6.40
N GLY A 281 11.22 6.38 7.40
CA GLY A 281 12.26 7.16 8.01
C GLY A 281 12.60 8.48 7.30
N ASN A 282 11.91 8.84 6.23
CA ASN A 282 12.03 10.16 5.60
C ASN A 282 10.92 11.13 6.04
N GLY A 283 9.82 10.59 6.57
CA GLY A 283 8.79 11.37 7.25
C GLY A 283 9.04 11.46 8.76
N ASP A 284 7.99 11.65 9.52
CA ASP A 284 8.10 11.85 10.96
C ASP A 284 7.19 10.93 11.81
N ILE A 285 6.65 9.84 11.23
CA ILE A 285 5.86 8.85 11.98
C ILE A 285 6.60 8.44 13.24
N ALA A 286 7.87 8.01 13.10
CA ALA A 286 8.66 7.52 14.24
C ALA A 286 8.94 8.58 15.31
N THR A 287 8.96 9.86 14.96
CA THR A 287 9.38 10.96 15.85
C THR A 287 8.22 11.79 16.40
N LYS A 288 7.10 11.83 15.68
CA LYS A 288 5.92 12.65 16.03
C LYS A 288 4.69 11.84 16.40
N ASN A 289 4.66 10.58 16.02
CA ASN A 289 3.51 9.70 16.24
C ASN A 289 3.91 8.47 17.07
N ARG A 290 4.37 7.40 16.45
CA ARG A 290 4.75 6.14 17.11
C ARG A 290 5.96 5.50 16.46
N ALA A 291 6.83 4.89 17.29
CA ALA A 291 7.97 4.14 16.79
C ALA A 291 7.51 2.98 15.89
N TRP A 292 8.25 2.71 14.82
CA TRP A 292 7.92 1.63 13.87
C TRP A 292 7.80 0.25 14.54
N GLY A 293 8.62 -0.01 15.55
CA GLY A 293 8.53 -1.24 16.34
C GLY A 293 7.21 -1.39 17.11
N GLU A 294 6.64 -0.30 17.64
CA GLU A 294 5.33 -0.30 18.31
C GLU A 294 4.22 -0.62 17.32
N VAL A 295 4.23 0.02 16.15
CA VAL A 295 3.29 -0.25 15.05
C VAL A 295 3.33 -1.73 14.67
N TYR A 296 4.52 -2.25 14.42
CA TYR A 296 4.77 -3.63 14.04
C TYR A 296 4.27 -4.62 15.10
N LYS A 297 4.60 -4.36 16.37
CA LYS A 297 4.16 -5.18 17.51
C LYS A 297 2.64 -5.15 17.68
N THR A 298 2.00 -3.99 17.52
CA THR A 298 0.54 -3.86 17.63
C THR A 298 -0.17 -4.70 16.57
N MET A 299 0.33 -4.69 15.34
CA MET A 299 -0.21 -5.55 14.28
C MET A 299 -0.08 -7.04 14.62
N LEU A 300 1.04 -7.47 15.22
CA LEU A 300 1.24 -8.87 15.64
C LEU A 300 0.31 -9.28 16.79
N THR A 301 0.11 -8.41 17.79
CA THR A 301 -0.55 -8.73 19.05
C THR A 301 -2.04 -8.37 19.08
N LYS A 302 -2.36 -7.10 18.82
CA LYS A 302 -3.73 -6.59 18.93
C LYS A 302 -4.57 -6.93 17.71
N ASN A 303 -4.01 -6.75 16.54
CA ASN A 303 -4.69 -7.10 15.29
C ASN A 303 -4.57 -8.60 14.97
N ARG A 304 -3.63 -9.29 15.58
CA ARG A 304 -3.32 -10.71 15.29
C ARG A 304 -3.16 -10.95 13.77
N TYR A 305 -2.65 -9.90 13.08
CA TYR A 305 -2.45 -9.90 11.65
C TYR A 305 -1.30 -10.85 11.27
N ARG A 306 -1.50 -11.63 10.22
CA ARG A 306 -0.50 -12.57 9.70
C ARG A 306 -0.34 -12.43 8.19
N GLY A 307 -0.69 -11.27 7.65
CA GLY A 307 -0.53 -10.94 6.24
C GLY A 307 0.86 -10.39 5.89
N VAL A 308 0.93 -9.76 4.74
CA VAL A 308 2.14 -9.12 4.20
C VAL A 308 2.28 -7.70 4.75
N PHE A 309 3.50 -7.33 5.13
CA PHE A 309 3.85 -5.93 5.45
C PHE A 309 4.05 -5.17 4.14
N MET A 310 2.95 -4.62 3.60
CA MET A 310 2.87 -4.12 2.23
C MET A 310 3.29 -2.66 2.15
N PHE A 311 4.40 -2.39 1.47
CA PHE A 311 4.85 -1.03 1.18
C PHE A 311 4.12 -0.44 -0.01
N GLU A 312 3.71 0.82 0.10
CA GLU A 312 3.13 1.62 -0.97
C GLU A 312 4.05 2.80 -1.34
N PRO A 313 5.12 2.56 -2.10
CA PRO A 313 6.06 3.60 -2.50
C PRO A 313 5.56 4.41 -3.69
N LYS A 314 6.15 5.60 -3.90
CA LYS A 314 6.05 6.30 -5.18
C LYS A 314 6.72 5.50 -6.31
N ASP A 315 6.29 5.77 -7.54
CA ASP A 315 6.79 5.06 -8.72
C ASP A 315 8.31 5.21 -8.94
N ASP A 316 8.91 6.32 -8.50
CA ASP A 316 10.34 6.62 -8.61
C ASP A 316 11.19 6.03 -7.47
N GLN A 317 10.57 5.49 -6.43
CA GLN A 317 11.29 4.90 -5.30
C GLN A 317 11.73 3.47 -5.62
N LYS A 318 13.02 3.21 -5.45
CA LYS A 318 13.63 1.92 -5.80
C LYS A 318 13.26 0.81 -4.80
N ALA A 319 12.96 -0.37 -5.30
CA ALA A 319 12.60 -1.52 -4.49
C ALA A 319 13.70 -1.94 -3.50
N GLU A 320 14.98 -1.85 -3.90
CA GLU A 320 16.12 -2.13 -3.03
C GLU A 320 16.18 -1.19 -1.82
N GLU A 321 15.84 0.10 -2.02
CA GLU A 321 15.79 1.07 -0.93
C GLU A 321 14.62 0.82 0.02
N VAL A 322 13.46 0.46 -0.49
CA VAL A 322 12.29 0.07 0.33
C VAL A 322 12.64 -1.13 1.21
N MET A 323 13.26 -2.17 0.64
CA MET A 323 13.70 -3.34 1.39
C MET A 323 14.74 -3.00 2.46
N ARG A 324 15.71 -2.15 2.13
CA ARG A 324 16.73 -1.68 3.07
C ARG A 324 16.09 -0.96 4.27
N ARG A 325 15.11 -0.07 4.02
CA ARG A 325 14.38 0.64 5.07
C ARG A 325 13.55 -0.28 5.96
N PHE A 326 12.96 -1.33 5.40
CA PHE A 326 12.31 -2.35 6.20
C PHE A 326 13.28 -3.00 7.21
N ASN A 327 14.45 -3.42 6.74
CA ASN A 327 15.43 -4.10 7.59
C ASN A 327 16.04 -3.16 8.63
N GLU A 328 16.54 -1.98 8.22
CA GLU A 328 17.33 -1.07 9.05
C GLU A 328 16.50 -0.18 9.97
N ILE A 329 15.22 0.04 9.67
CA ILE A 329 14.38 0.93 10.47
C ILE A 329 13.27 0.16 11.17
N VAL A 330 12.44 -0.57 10.40
CA VAL A 330 11.27 -1.24 10.99
C VAL A 330 11.69 -2.41 11.86
N LEU A 331 12.48 -3.33 11.33
CA LEU A 331 12.91 -4.53 12.07
C LEU A 331 13.87 -4.20 13.21
N GLU A 332 14.80 -3.26 13.05
CA GLU A 332 15.68 -2.83 14.15
C GLU A 332 14.88 -2.17 15.27
N SER A 333 13.89 -1.32 14.93
CA SER A 333 12.98 -0.72 15.91
C SER A 333 12.18 -1.79 16.66
N TYR A 334 11.65 -2.80 15.95
CA TYR A 334 10.92 -3.90 16.57
C TYR A 334 11.81 -4.76 17.48
N ASN A 335 12.98 -5.15 17.01
CA ASN A 335 13.93 -5.96 17.78
C ASN A 335 14.44 -5.24 19.04
N SER A 336 14.45 -3.91 19.04
CA SER A 336 14.83 -3.11 20.22
C SER A 336 13.80 -3.15 21.35
N LEU A 337 12.53 -3.43 21.05
CA LEU A 337 11.46 -3.57 22.05
C LEU A 337 11.51 -4.90 22.81
N SER A 338 12.27 -5.88 22.30
CA SER A 338 12.36 -7.23 22.86
C SER A 338 13.59 -7.41 23.73
N LYS A 339 14.41 -6.37 23.86
CA LYS A 339 15.59 -6.30 24.75
C LYS A 339 15.23 -5.54 26.04
#